data_9a24e4938ec68bcd549720f9fa459a87
#
_entry.id   9a24e4938ec68bcd549720f9fa459a87
#
_cell.length_a   1.000
_cell.length_b   1.000
_cell.length_c   1.000
_cell.angle_alpha   90.00
_cell.angle_beta   90.00
_cell.angle_gamma   90.00
#
_symmetry.space_group_name_H-M   'P 1'
#
loop_
_entity.id
_entity.type
_entity.pdbx_description
1 polymer ?
#
loop_
_entity_poly.entity_id
_entity_poly.type
_entity_poly.pdbx_seq_one_letter_code
_entity_poly.pdbx_strand_id
1 'polypeptide(L)'
;MIGQAHTGTGKTAAYGLPMLQLTIPKQGIQGVIMAPTRELAIQITGEINKFSRNTGIKTATIYGGQGMGIQFDALRKKPEIIVATPGRLIDHLKRGTIKLNNVKHVVLDEADVMLDMGFIDDIQFILDLTPDERNTSLWSATMPPEIMRLAETNMNMPKRILVDSDDLSGDGIQQSFLVLRDKEKPKFLLDFIHGNIGQCIIFCSTKIRTRNVAKMLSKSGERCVTVEGDMSQHKREDSMTRFRKSKSDILVATDVAARGIDIPQVALVINYDVPNQDMVYFHRIGRTARAGAKGRAITLVSYSSVGEWNEIKKQTNVKMTDLNEKLGIKIKIPDPLKRQGGMRQHFRQSNRTAKPFYKKRVIARDQYARRKKNSVYVKRSNFSQKKRW
;
A
#
# COMPACT_ATOMS: atom_id res chain seq x y z
N MET A 1 -11.34 16.05 -6.41
CA MET A 1 -11.70 15.92 -4.98
C MET A 1 -10.58 15.21 -4.24
N ILE A 2 -10.23 15.64 -3.03
CA ILE A 2 -9.29 14.98 -2.14
C ILE A 2 -10.09 14.42 -0.96
N GLY A 3 -10.04 13.11 -0.75
CA GLY A 3 -10.67 12.43 0.38
C GLY A 3 -9.62 11.89 1.34
N GLN A 4 -9.57 12.40 2.57
CA GLN A 4 -8.74 11.82 3.62
C GLN A 4 -9.62 10.95 4.50
N ALA A 5 -9.39 9.63 4.44
CA ALA A 5 -10.19 8.66 5.18
C ALA A 5 -9.45 7.32 5.32
N HIS A 6 -9.68 6.62 6.43
CA HIS A 6 -9.10 5.30 6.69
C HIS A 6 -9.72 4.17 5.85
N THR A 7 -9.10 3.00 5.87
CA THR A 7 -9.67 1.79 5.26
C THR A 7 -10.96 1.39 6.00
N GLY A 8 -12.00 1.00 5.24
CA GLY A 8 -13.29 0.57 5.80
C GLY A 8 -14.33 1.67 5.97
N THR A 9 -14.03 2.93 5.63
CA THR A 9 -14.97 4.08 5.71
C THR A 9 -15.90 4.21 4.50
N GLY A 10 -15.87 3.27 3.55
CA GLY A 10 -16.71 3.33 2.35
C GLY A 10 -16.10 4.09 1.18
N LYS A 11 -14.79 4.38 1.16
CA LYS A 11 -14.10 5.10 0.06
C LYS A 11 -14.44 4.56 -1.33
N THR A 12 -14.41 3.23 -1.50
CA THR A 12 -14.69 2.59 -2.79
C THR A 12 -16.09 2.92 -3.31
N ALA A 13 -17.09 2.98 -2.44
CA ALA A 13 -18.44 3.42 -2.82
C ALA A 13 -18.48 4.91 -3.14
N ALA A 14 -17.77 5.74 -2.35
CA ALA A 14 -17.77 7.19 -2.53
C ALA A 14 -17.20 7.64 -3.88
N TYR A 15 -16.17 6.96 -4.43
CA TYR A 15 -15.66 7.27 -5.77
C TYR A 15 -16.25 6.36 -6.86
N GLY A 16 -16.61 5.13 -6.52
CA GLY A 16 -17.06 4.13 -7.50
C GLY A 16 -18.47 4.38 -8.00
N LEU A 17 -19.41 4.75 -7.12
CA LEU A 17 -20.79 5.01 -7.51
C LEU A 17 -20.92 6.21 -8.47
N PRO A 18 -20.33 7.40 -8.19
CA PRO A 18 -20.34 8.51 -9.15
C PRO A 18 -19.63 8.17 -10.47
N MET A 19 -18.50 7.43 -10.41
CA MET A 19 -17.80 6.99 -11.62
C MET A 19 -18.71 6.10 -12.49
N LEU A 20 -19.39 5.14 -11.89
CA LEU A 20 -20.32 4.25 -12.61
C LEU A 20 -21.51 5.03 -13.20
N GLN A 21 -22.08 5.99 -12.44
CA GLN A 21 -23.18 6.82 -12.91
C GLN A 21 -22.83 7.65 -14.15
N LEU A 22 -21.57 8.09 -14.26
CA LEU A 22 -21.08 8.93 -15.37
C LEU A 22 -20.46 8.12 -16.50
N THR A 23 -20.28 6.80 -16.35
CA THR A 23 -19.71 5.91 -17.35
C THR A 23 -20.77 5.45 -18.34
N ILE A 24 -20.50 5.60 -19.65
CA ILE A 24 -21.39 5.18 -20.72
C ILE A 24 -20.92 3.83 -21.26
N PRO A 25 -21.76 2.78 -21.25
CA PRO A 25 -21.38 1.47 -21.77
C PRO A 25 -20.94 1.51 -23.25
N LYS A 26 -19.99 0.64 -23.63
CA LYS A 26 -19.47 0.43 -24.98
C LYS A 26 -18.68 1.61 -25.59
N GLN A 27 -18.29 2.61 -24.78
CA GLN A 27 -17.47 3.74 -25.26
C GLN A 27 -15.98 3.62 -24.90
N GLY A 28 -15.51 2.42 -24.59
CA GLY A 28 -14.11 2.17 -24.23
C GLY A 28 -13.78 2.64 -22.82
N ILE A 29 -12.49 2.74 -22.50
CA ILE A 29 -12.01 3.03 -21.15
C ILE A 29 -12.29 4.49 -20.79
N GLN A 30 -13.14 4.71 -19.80
CA GLN A 30 -13.55 6.04 -19.29
C GLN A 30 -13.10 6.25 -17.84
N GLY A 31 -12.91 5.17 -17.08
CA GLY A 31 -12.45 5.20 -15.70
C GLY A 31 -11.13 4.47 -15.50
N VAL A 32 -10.21 5.07 -14.73
CA VAL A 32 -8.98 4.45 -14.26
C VAL A 32 -8.89 4.61 -12.76
N ILE A 33 -8.75 3.51 -12.05
CA ILE A 33 -8.51 3.48 -10.61
C ILE A 33 -7.11 2.90 -10.40
N MET A 34 -6.22 3.68 -9.80
CA MET A 34 -4.87 3.24 -9.43
C MET A 34 -4.83 2.84 -7.97
N ALA A 35 -4.25 1.67 -7.70
CA ALA A 35 -4.08 1.09 -6.37
C ALA A 35 -2.62 0.64 -6.19
N PRO A 36 -2.04 0.76 -4.97
CA PRO A 36 -0.64 0.40 -4.72
C PRO A 36 -0.34 -1.09 -4.89
N THR A 37 -1.32 -1.95 -4.59
CA THR A 37 -1.13 -3.39 -4.53
C THR A 37 -2.12 -4.15 -5.40
N ARG A 38 -1.75 -5.38 -5.75
CA ARG A 38 -2.59 -6.31 -6.54
C ARG A 38 -3.87 -6.65 -5.80
N GLU A 39 -3.73 -6.90 -4.52
CA GLU A 39 -4.80 -7.32 -3.63
C GLU A 39 -5.87 -6.24 -3.54
N LEU A 40 -5.45 -4.98 -3.34
CA LEU A 40 -6.38 -3.85 -3.32
C LEU A 40 -7.03 -3.65 -4.70
N ALA A 41 -6.29 -3.79 -5.79
CA ALA A 41 -6.86 -3.70 -7.14
C ALA A 41 -7.94 -4.77 -7.38
N ILE A 42 -7.71 -6.00 -6.93
CA ILE A 42 -8.68 -7.09 -7.02
C ILE A 42 -9.91 -6.80 -6.15
N GLN A 43 -9.69 -6.32 -4.92
CA GLN A 43 -10.77 -5.95 -3.99
C GLN A 43 -11.64 -4.84 -4.58
N ILE A 44 -11.04 -3.74 -5.03
CA ILE A 44 -11.73 -2.62 -5.67
C ILE A 44 -12.53 -3.12 -6.88
N THR A 45 -11.93 -3.96 -7.74
CA THR A 45 -12.65 -4.53 -8.89
C THR A 45 -13.86 -5.33 -8.45
N GLY A 46 -13.74 -6.13 -7.37
CA GLY A 46 -14.85 -6.90 -6.81
C GLY A 46 -16.00 -6.00 -6.33
N GLU A 47 -15.68 -4.87 -5.67
CA GLU A 47 -16.66 -3.88 -5.21
C GLU A 47 -17.33 -3.17 -6.40
N ILE A 48 -16.55 -2.66 -7.37
CA ILE A 48 -17.08 -2.00 -8.56
C ILE A 48 -17.99 -2.96 -9.34
N ASN A 49 -17.63 -4.24 -9.49
CA ASN A 49 -18.46 -5.25 -10.14
C ASN A 49 -19.78 -5.52 -9.40
N LYS A 50 -19.79 -5.43 -8.05
CA LYS A 50 -21.04 -5.51 -7.28
C LYS A 50 -21.94 -4.31 -7.55
N PHE A 51 -21.37 -3.10 -7.58
CA PHE A 51 -22.10 -1.86 -7.84
C PHE A 51 -22.61 -1.76 -9.29
N SER A 52 -21.84 -2.31 -10.26
CA SER A 52 -22.19 -2.24 -11.69
C SER A 52 -23.12 -3.35 -12.17
N ARG A 53 -23.68 -4.18 -11.27
CA ARG A 53 -24.65 -5.19 -11.66
C ARG A 53 -25.80 -4.54 -12.43
N ASN A 54 -26.13 -5.12 -13.58
CA ASN A 54 -27.23 -4.66 -14.48
C ASN A 54 -26.98 -3.32 -15.19
N THR A 55 -25.79 -2.70 -15.08
CA THR A 55 -25.46 -1.47 -15.81
C THR A 55 -24.89 -1.70 -17.20
N GLY A 56 -24.42 -2.91 -17.49
CA GLY A 56 -23.66 -3.24 -18.71
C GLY A 56 -22.21 -2.76 -18.72
N ILE A 57 -21.74 -2.07 -17.65
CA ILE A 57 -20.38 -1.59 -17.49
C ILE A 57 -19.47 -2.76 -17.08
N LYS A 58 -18.36 -2.90 -17.76
CA LYS A 58 -17.34 -3.93 -17.51
C LYS A 58 -16.10 -3.33 -16.87
N THR A 59 -15.51 -4.04 -15.92
CA THR A 59 -14.28 -3.65 -15.27
C THR A 59 -13.18 -4.69 -15.53
N ALA A 60 -11.95 -4.25 -15.78
CA ALA A 60 -10.78 -5.12 -15.85
C ALA A 60 -9.75 -4.77 -14.79
N THR A 61 -9.12 -5.80 -14.22
CA THR A 61 -8.03 -5.65 -13.25
C THR A 61 -6.69 -5.85 -13.95
N ILE A 62 -5.77 -4.90 -13.78
CA ILE A 62 -4.47 -4.85 -14.46
C ILE A 62 -3.36 -4.75 -13.41
N TYR A 63 -2.66 -5.85 -13.11
CA TYR A 63 -1.63 -5.87 -12.06
C TYR A 63 -0.45 -6.80 -12.38
N GLY A 64 0.69 -6.53 -11.76
CA GLY A 64 1.91 -7.31 -11.95
C GLY A 64 1.83 -8.72 -11.31
N GLY A 65 2.56 -9.70 -11.89
CA GLY A 65 2.63 -11.08 -11.38
C GLY A 65 1.52 -12.01 -11.87
N GLN A 66 0.54 -11.51 -12.59
CA GLN A 66 -0.39 -12.30 -13.39
C GLN A 66 0.12 -12.39 -14.83
N GLY A 67 -0.15 -13.50 -15.51
CA GLY A 67 0.19 -13.69 -16.93
C GLY A 67 -0.49 -12.64 -17.82
N MET A 68 0.28 -12.07 -18.77
CA MET A 68 -0.23 -11.04 -19.69
C MET A 68 -1.41 -11.53 -20.54
N GLY A 69 -1.43 -12.81 -20.93
CA GLY A 69 -2.53 -13.40 -21.71
C GLY A 69 -3.89 -13.22 -21.06
N ILE A 70 -4.01 -13.48 -19.77
CA ILE A 70 -5.26 -13.31 -19.01
C ILE A 70 -5.73 -11.85 -19.06
N GLN A 71 -4.79 -10.90 -18.96
CA GLN A 71 -5.11 -9.47 -19.00
C GLN A 71 -5.51 -9.03 -20.43
N PHE A 72 -4.87 -9.59 -21.47
CA PHE A 72 -5.31 -9.36 -22.85
C PHE A 72 -6.73 -9.87 -23.07
N ASP A 73 -7.09 -11.04 -22.53
CA ASP A 73 -8.46 -11.58 -22.66
C ASP A 73 -9.48 -10.70 -21.91
N ALA A 74 -9.10 -10.15 -20.76
CA ALA A 74 -9.94 -9.19 -20.05
C ALA A 74 -10.12 -7.88 -20.86
N LEU A 75 -9.07 -7.38 -21.51
CA LEU A 75 -9.13 -6.17 -22.35
C LEU A 75 -9.91 -6.37 -23.64
N ARG A 76 -9.89 -7.58 -24.23
CA ARG A 76 -10.72 -7.93 -25.41
C ARG A 76 -12.22 -7.78 -25.13
N LYS A 77 -12.66 -7.90 -23.87
CA LYS A 77 -14.05 -7.67 -23.47
C LYS A 77 -14.45 -6.19 -23.49
N LYS A 78 -13.53 -5.29 -23.88
CA LYS A 78 -13.70 -3.84 -23.99
C LYS A 78 -14.24 -3.23 -22.67
N PRO A 79 -13.49 -3.30 -21.56
CA PRO A 79 -13.91 -2.72 -20.29
C PRO A 79 -13.99 -1.18 -20.37
N GLU A 80 -14.93 -0.61 -19.65
CA GLU A 80 -15.09 0.84 -19.47
C GLU A 80 -14.27 1.37 -18.29
N ILE A 81 -13.99 0.49 -17.31
CA ILE A 81 -13.21 0.86 -16.12
C ILE A 81 -12.02 -0.09 -15.99
N ILE A 82 -10.85 0.47 -15.69
CA ILE A 82 -9.64 -0.28 -15.36
C ILE A 82 -9.27 0.01 -13.92
N VAL A 83 -9.04 -1.05 -13.15
CA VAL A 83 -8.42 -0.97 -11.83
C VAL A 83 -7.01 -1.53 -11.96
N ALA A 84 -5.98 -0.74 -11.64
CA ALA A 84 -4.62 -1.10 -11.99
C ALA A 84 -3.58 -0.78 -10.91
N THR A 85 -2.50 -1.59 -10.88
CA THR A 85 -1.25 -1.15 -10.25
C THR A 85 -0.40 -0.36 -11.25
N PRO A 86 0.28 0.75 -10.84
CA PRO A 86 0.94 1.68 -11.76
C PRO A 86 1.89 1.00 -12.74
N GLY A 87 2.84 0.21 -12.27
CA GLY A 87 3.87 -0.40 -13.13
C GLY A 87 3.30 -1.31 -14.23
N ARG A 88 2.25 -2.12 -13.95
CA ARG A 88 1.63 -2.99 -14.97
C ARG A 88 0.77 -2.18 -15.97
N LEU A 89 0.11 -1.13 -15.51
CA LEU A 89 -0.61 -0.23 -16.41
C LEU A 89 0.36 0.42 -17.41
N ILE A 90 1.54 0.85 -16.95
CA ILE A 90 2.61 1.39 -17.81
C ILE A 90 3.07 0.35 -18.84
N ASP A 91 3.22 -0.93 -18.45
CA ASP A 91 3.58 -1.99 -19.41
C ASP A 91 2.55 -2.11 -20.54
N HIS A 92 1.25 -2.06 -20.23
CA HIS A 92 0.17 -2.07 -21.22
C HIS A 92 0.13 -0.82 -22.09
N LEU A 93 0.36 0.36 -21.49
CA LEU A 93 0.43 1.64 -22.21
C LEU A 93 1.61 1.66 -23.20
N LYS A 94 2.79 1.19 -22.78
CA LYS A 94 3.98 1.09 -23.64
C LYS A 94 3.78 0.10 -24.80
N ARG A 95 3.01 -0.97 -24.60
CA ARG A 95 2.64 -1.95 -25.63
C ARG A 95 1.51 -1.47 -26.51
N GLY A 96 0.85 -0.37 -26.19
CA GLY A 96 -0.32 0.13 -26.93
C GLY A 96 -1.59 -0.71 -26.78
N THR A 97 -1.62 -1.65 -25.85
CA THR A 97 -2.79 -2.52 -25.59
C THR A 97 -3.88 -1.83 -24.76
N ILE A 98 -3.51 -0.74 -24.07
CA ILE A 98 -4.41 0.18 -23.39
C ILE A 98 -4.15 1.59 -23.94
N LYS A 99 -5.23 2.33 -24.20
CA LYS A 99 -5.22 3.74 -24.56
C LYS A 99 -6.12 4.51 -23.62
N LEU A 100 -5.64 5.65 -23.10
CA LEU A 100 -6.35 6.45 -22.10
C LEU A 100 -7.01 7.70 -22.67
N ASN A 101 -7.14 7.82 -23.98
CA ASN A 101 -7.62 9.03 -24.67
C ASN A 101 -9.08 9.40 -24.33
N ASN A 102 -9.89 8.45 -23.87
CA ASN A 102 -11.30 8.65 -23.52
C ASN A 102 -11.52 8.65 -22.00
N VAL A 103 -10.45 8.68 -21.20
CA VAL A 103 -10.57 8.67 -19.73
C VAL A 103 -11.16 9.99 -19.26
N LYS A 104 -12.24 9.90 -18.51
CA LYS A 104 -12.95 11.03 -17.89
C LYS A 104 -12.76 11.06 -16.38
N HIS A 105 -12.47 9.93 -15.79
CA HIS A 105 -12.35 9.78 -14.33
C HIS A 105 -11.08 9.04 -13.96
N VAL A 106 -10.27 9.64 -13.08
CA VAL A 106 -9.10 9.01 -12.48
C VAL A 106 -9.24 9.02 -10.97
N VAL A 107 -8.99 7.87 -10.37
CA VAL A 107 -8.94 7.70 -8.91
C VAL A 107 -7.55 7.22 -8.52
N LEU A 108 -6.97 7.88 -7.53
CA LEU A 108 -5.76 7.45 -6.82
C LEU A 108 -6.19 6.96 -5.44
N ASP A 109 -6.19 5.65 -5.19
CA ASP A 109 -6.56 5.09 -3.89
C ASP A 109 -5.31 4.64 -3.12
N GLU A 110 -5.27 4.91 -1.82
CA GLU A 110 -4.08 4.76 -0.96
C GLU A 110 -2.85 5.46 -1.54
N ALA A 111 -2.99 6.75 -1.85
CA ALA A 111 -1.93 7.53 -2.51
C ALA A 111 -0.64 7.62 -1.66
N ASP A 112 -0.76 7.71 -0.34
CA ASP A 112 0.36 7.66 0.61
C ASP A 112 1.13 6.33 0.53
N VAL A 113 0.44 5.21 0.40
CA VAL A 113 1.07 3.90 0.20
C VAL A 113 1.78 3.85 -1.17
N MET A 114 1.18 4.43 -2.21
CA MET A 114 1.83 4.53 -3.52
C MET A 114 3.11 5.39 -3.48
N LEU A 115 3.11 6.46 -2.67
CA LEU A 115 4.29 7.27 -2.40
C LEU A 115 5.39 6.45 -1.72
N ASP A 116 5.05 5.76 -0.64
CA ASP A 116 5.99 4.89 0.10
C ASP A 116 6.62 3.80 -0.78
N MET A 117 5.88 3.31 -1.77
CA MET A 117 6.35 2.33 -2.74
C MET A 117 7.13 2.94 -3.92
N GLY A 118 7.28 4.26 -3.95
CA GLY A 118 8.01 4.99 -4.99
C GLY A 118 7.30 5.08 -6.33
N PHE A 119 5.97 5.02 -6.36
CA PHE A 119 5.17 5.07 -7.59
C PHE A 119 4.80 6.48 -8.06
N ILE A 120 5.27 7.54 -7.41
CA ILE A 120 4.86 8.91 -7.75
C ILE A 120 5.18 9.26 -9.20
N ASP A 121 6.39 8.95 -9.67
CA ASP A 121 6.78 9.18 -11.07
C ASP A 121 5.95 8.34 -12.05
N ASP A 122 5.61 7.11 -11.67
CA ASP A 122 4.78 6.22 -12.47
C ASP A 122 3.34 6.74 -12.56
N ILE A 123 2.79 7.26 -11.47
CA ILE A 123 1.47 7.91 -11.42
C ILE A 123 1.45 9.15 -12.30
N GLN A 124 2.45 10.04 -12.15
CA GLN A 124 2.55 11.25 -12.99
C GLN A 124 2.62 10.88 -14.47
N PHE A 125 3.43 9.88 -14.85
CA PHE A 125 3.49 9.39 -16.23
C PHE A 125 2.13 8.92 -16.76
N ILE A 126 1.33 8.22 -15.95
CA ILE A 126 -0.01 7.76 -16.35
C ILE A 126 -0.96 8.95 -16.50
N LEU A 127 -0.92 9.90 -15.57
CA LEU A 127 -1.75 11.10 -15.59
C LEU A 127 -1.46 11.97 -16.83
N ASP A 128 -0.18 12.09 -17.23
CA ASP A 128 0.25 12.82 -18.45
C ASP A 128 -0.31 12.20 -19.75
N LEU A 129 -0.74 10.94 -19.72
CA LEU A 129 -1.33 10.22 -20.85
C LEU A 129 -2.87 10.26 -20.88
N THR A 130 -3.49 10.79 -19.84
CA THR A 130 -4.94 11.00 -19.80
C THR A 130 -5.32 12.40 -20.29
N PRO A 131 -6.55 12.64 -20.76
CA PRO A 131 -7.01 13.97 -21.14
C PRO A 131 -6.90 14.98 -19.98
N ASP A 132 -6.65 16.25 -20.31
CA ASP A 132 -6.61 17.32 -19.30
C ASP A 132 -7.99 17.57 -18.69
N GLU A 133 -9.04 17.49 -19.52
CA GLU A 133 -10.44 17.56 -19.09
C GLU A 133 -10.89 16.24 -18.48
N ARG A 134 -10.46 15.96 -17.25
CA ARG A 134 -10.86 14.78 -16.47
C ARG A 134 -11.17 15.15 -15.03
N ASN A 135 -12.03 14.36 -14.42
CA ASN A 135 -12.22 14.41 -12.97
C ASN A 135 -11.18 13.52 -12.29
N THR A 136 -10.34 14.10 -11.45
CA THR A 136 -9.38 13.36 -10.64
C THR A 136 -9.83 13.36 -9.19
N SER A 137 -9.83 12.19 -8.54
CA SER A 137 -10.02 12.06 -7.11
C SER A 137 -8.83 11.34 -6.47
N LEU A 138 -8.36 11.87 -5.35
CA LEU A 138 -7.26 11.34 -4.58
C LEU A 138 -7.75 10.95 -3.20
N TRP A 139 -7.48 9.70 -2.83
CA TRP A 139 -7.87 9.10 -1.57
C TRP A 139 -6.64 8.61 -0.83
N SER A 140 -6.48 9.03 0.41
CA SER A 140 -5.32 8.71 1.23
C SER A 140 -5.68 8.75 2.71
N ALA A 141 -4.98 7.99 3.54
CA ALA A 141 -5.10 8.13 4.99
C ALA A 141 -4.31 9.35 5.47
N THR A 142 -3.24 9.71 4.77
CA THR A 142 -2.35 10.83 5.11
C THR A 142 -2.08 11.72 3.92
N MET A 143 -1.71 12.97 4.19
CA MET A 143 -1.45 13.99 3.17
C MET A 143 -0.04 14.58 3.31
N PRO A 144 1.04 13.77 3.11
CA PRO A 144 2.39 14.31 3.10
C PRO A 144 2.59 15.34 1.97
N PRO A 145 3.59 16.21 2.07
CA PRO A 145 3.82 17.29 1.09
C PRO A 145 3.91 16.80 -0.35
N GLU A 146 4.45 15.62 -0.60
CA GLU A 146 4.58 15.02 -1.93
C GLU A 146 3.22 14.69 -2.54
N ILE A 147 2.29 14.16 -1.76
CA ILE A 147 0.91 13.87 -2.18
C ILE A 147 0.15 15.17 -2.42
N MET A 148 0.37 16.19 -1.59
CA MET A 148 -0.23 17.50 -1.81
C MET A 148 0.26 18.13 -3.13
N ARG A 149 1.57 18.07 -3.43
CA ARG A 149 2.13 18.53 -4.69
C ARG A 149 1.56 17.78 -5.90
N LEU A 150 1.41 16.43 -5.78
CA LEU A 150 0.77 15.62 -6.82
C LEU A 150 -0.66 16.09 -7.10
N ALA A 151 -1.42 16.39 -6.05
CA ALA A 151 -2.79 16.91 -6.16
C ALA A 151 -2.82 18.29 -6.79
N GLU A 152 -1.98 19.22 -6.33
CA GLU A 152 -1.89 20.59 -6.84
C GLU A 152 -1.50 20.65 -8.34
N THR A 153 -0.64 19.72 -8.77
CA THR A 153 -0.21 19.67 -10.17
C THR A 153 -1.26 19.06 -11.10
N ASN A 154 -2.09 18.13 -10.61
CA ASN A 154 -2.95 17.31 -11.46
C ASN A 154 -4.45 17.52 -11.25
N MET A 155 -4.84 18.41 -10.33
CA MET A 155 -6.23 18.66 -9.99
C MET A 155 -6.54 20.17 -10.01
N ASN A 156 -7.69 20.54 -10.53
CA ASN A 156 -8.13 21.94 -10.57
C ASN A 156 -8.99 22.24 -9.34
N MET A 157 -8.48 23.09 -8.43
CA MET A 157 -9.14 23.52 -7.19
C MET A 157 -9.89 22.39 -6.47
N PRO A 158 -9.19 21.31 -6.05
CA PRO A 158 -9.86 20.14 -5.51
C PRO A 158 -10.57 20.46 -4.20
N LYS A 159 -11.84 20.08 -4.10
CA LYS A 159 -12.54 20.11 -2.81
C LYS A 159 -11.93 19.07 -1.89
N ARG A 160 -11.53 19.48 -0.68
CA ARG A 160 -10.98 18.60 0.35
C ARG A 160 -12.12 18.14 1.27
N ILE A 161 -12.20 16.85 1.51
CA ILE A 161 -13.13 16.22 2.44
C ILE A 161 -12.26 15.45 3.43
N LEU A 162 -12.26 15.91 4.66
CA LEU A 162 -11.63 15.23 5.78
C LEU A 162 -12.74 14.47 6.49
N VAL A 163 -12.66 13.16 6.50
CA VAL A 163 -13.46 12.33 7.39
C VAL A 163 -12.63 12.21 8.66
N ASP A 164 -13.13 12.73 9.73
CA ASP A 164 -12.46 13.02 11.01
C ASP A 164 -11.17 12.25 11.24
N SER A 165 -10.09 13.04 11.39
CA SER A 165 -8.76 12.54 11.73
C SER A 165 -8.64 12.12 13.20
N ASP A 166 -9.69 12.28 13.97
CA ASP A 166 -9.67 12.02 15.41
C ASP A 166 -9.44 10.55 15.75
N ASP A 167 -9.59 9.64 14.78
CA ASP A 167 -9.36 8.21 14.96
C ASP A 167 -7.92 7.72 14.65
N LEU A 168 -6.97 8.61 14.36
CA LEU A 168 -5.54 8.25 14.44
C LEU A 168 -5.11 7.97 15.89
N SER A 169 -5.92 8.36 16.86
CA SER A 169 -5.70 8.08 18.27
C SER A 169 -5.65 6.57 18.59
N GLY A 170 -6.15 5.71 17.69
CA GLY A 170 -6.30 4.29 17.99
C GLY A 170 -7.31 4.05 19.10
N ASP A 171 -8.35 4.92 19.18
CA ASP A 171 -9.45 4.77 20.14
C ASP A 171 -10.08 3.38 20.00
N GLY A 172 -10.30 2.73 21.12
CA GLY A 172 -10.73 1.33 21.16
C GLY A 172 -9.59 0.32 21.07
N ILE A 173 -8.32 0.74 20.81
CA ILE A 173 -7.16 -0.16 20.81
C ILE A 173 -6.37 -0.01 22.12
N GLN A 174 -6.34 -1.07 22.91
CA GLN A 174 -5.44 -1.15 24.04
C GLN A 174 -4.01 -1.35 23.55
N GLN A 175 -3.19 -0.30 23.64
CA GLN A 175 -1.82 -0.31 23.14
C GLN A 175 -0.84 -0.54 24.30
N SER A 176 0.11 -1.45 24.07
CA SER A 176 1.17 -1.76 25.02
C SER A 176 2.49 -2.01 24.31
N PHE A 177 3.59 -1.86 25.04
CA PHE A 177 4.91 -2.17 24.51
C PHE A 177 5.77 -2.88 25.58
N LEU A 178 6.76 -3.63 25.10
CA LEU A 178 7.73 -4.31 25.94
C LEU A 178 9.13 -4.10 25.36
N VAL A 179 10.03 -3.53 26.17
CA VAL A 179 11.43 -3.38 25.80
C VAL A 179 12.21 -4.61 26.25
N LEU A 180 12.90 -5.26 25.29
CA LEU A 180 13.65 -6.49 25.54
C LEU A 180 14.81 -6.65 24.55
N ARG A 181 15.72 -7.59 24.81
CA ARG A 181 16.78 -7.93 23.85
C ARG A 181 16.21 -8.72 22.68
N ASP A 182 16.73 -8.53 21.47
CA ASP A 182 16.27 -9.24 20.28
C ASP A 182 16.24 -10.77 20.46
N LYS A 183 17.21 -11.33 21.18
CA LYS A 183 17.26 -12.76 21.48
C LYS A 183 16.16 -13.28 22.42
N GLU A 184 15.48 -12.37 23.11
CA GLU A 184 14.40 -12.71 24.05
C GLU A 184 13.02 -12.66 23.39
N LYS A 185 12.89 -11.93 22.27
CA LYS A 185 11.63 -11.82 21.52
C LYS A 185 11.00 -13.19 21.15
N PRO A 186 11.77 -14.17 20.63
CA PRO A 186 11.20 -15.46 20.26
C PRO A 186 10.54 -16.18 21.45
N LYS A 187 11.22 -16.23 22.59
CA LYS A 187 10.67 -16.86 23.79
C LYS A 187 9.43 -16.14 24.29
N PHE A 188 9.53 -14.81 24.43
CA PHE A 188 8.38 -14.00 24.85
C PHE A 188 7.17 -14.19 23.93
N LEU A 189 7.37 -14.20 22.61
CA LEU A 189 6.31 -14.39 21.65
C LEU A 189 5.61 -15.74 21.82
N LEU A 190 6.36 -16.83 21.99
CA LEU A 190 5.82 -18.17 22.23
C LEU A 190 5.01 -18.23 23.53
N ASP A 191 5.61 -17.77 24.63
CA ASP A 191 4.95 -17.77 25.95
C ASP A 191 3.65 -16.93 25.91
N PHE A 192 3.65 -15.83 25.14
CA PHE A 192 2.50 -14.94 25.01
C PHE A 192 1.37 -15.53 24.16
N ILE A 193 1.71 -16.23 23.06
CA ILE A 193 0.73 -16.80 22.11
C ILE A 193 0.02 -18.03 22.72
N HIS A 194 0.69 -18.85 23.49
CA HIS A 194 0.09 -20.02 24.15
C HIS A 194 -1.09 -19.69 25.08
N GLY A 195 -1.33 -18.41 25.39
CA GLY A 195 -2.45 -17.95 26.20
C GLY A 195 -3.82 -17.85 25.51
N ASN A 196 -4.00 -18.46 24.32
CA ASN A 196 -5.26 -18.44 23.54
C ASN A 196 -5.75 -17.01 23.21
N ILE A 197 -5.07 -16.34 22.31
CA ILE A 197 -5.26 -14.92 21.99
C ILE A 197 -6.27 -14.62 20.88
N GLY A 198 -6.91 -15.65 20.30
CA GLY A 198 -7.74 -15.50 19.11
C GLY A 198 -6.91 -15.27 17.84
N GLN A 199 -7.55 -14.83 16.74
CA GLN A 199 -6.80 -14.48 15.53
C GLN A 199 -5.91 -13.27 15.76
N CYS A 200 -4.65 -13.38 15.33
CA CYS A 200 -3.68 -12.31 15.44
C CYS A 200 -2.82 -12.12 14.17
N ILE A 201 -2.27 -10.90 14.05
CA ILE A 201 -1.26 -10.58 13.04
C ILE A 201 0.05 -10.24 13.73
N ILE A 202 1.15 -10.78 13.20
CA ILE A 202 2.51 -10.48 13.64
C ILE A 202 3.25 -9.76 12.51
N PHE A 203 3.64 -8.52 12.72
CA PHE A 203 4.39 -7.74 11.76
C PHE A 203 5.90 -7.83 12.01
N CYS A 204 6.65 -8.21 10.97
CA CYS A 204 8.11 -8.28 10.97
C CYS A 204 8.68 -7.31 9.92
N SER A 205 9.85 -6.73 10.20
CA SER A 205 10.51 -5.76 9.30
C SER A 205 11.07 -6.38 8.02
N THR A 206 11.42 -7.69 8.03
CA THR A 206 12.06 -8.35 6.88
C THR A 206 11.42 -9.69 6.54
N LYS A 207 11.50 -10.08 5.25
CA LYS A 207 11.06 -11.38 4.75
C LYS A 207 11.71 -12.55 5.48
N ILE A 208 13.02 -12.44 5.77
CA ILE A 208 13.78 -13.49 6.49
C ILE A 208 13.23 -13.64 7.91
N ARG A 209 12.99 -12.52 8.61
CA ARG A 209 12.44 -12.54 9.98
C ARG A 209 11.03 -13.11 9.99
N THR A 210 10.18 -12.75 9.02
CA THR A 210 8.84 -13.32 8.83
C THR A 210 8.88 -14.84 8.72
N ARG A 211 9.75 -15.37 7.86
CA ARG A 211 9.93 -16.83 7.70
C ARG A 211 10.43 -17.51 8.97
N ASN A 212 11.39 -16.89 9.67
CA ASN A 212 11.95 -17.44 10.90
C ASN A 212 10.92 -17.48 12.03
N VAL A 213 10.16 -16.41 12.22
CA VAL A 213 9.08 -16.34 13.22
C VAL A 213 8.00 -17.38 12.91
N ALA A 214 7.54 -17.46 11.67
CA ALA A 214 6.54 -18.45 11.29
C ALA A 214 7.03 -19.90 11.46
N LYS A 215 8.30 -20.18 11.09
CA LYS A 215 8.91 -21.50 11.30
C LYS A 215 8.99 -21.88 12.78
N MET A 216 9.33 -20.91 13.63
CA MET A 216 9.36 -21.10 15.08
C MET A 216 7.98 -21.43 15.64
N LEU A 217 6.96 -20.63 15.26
CA LEU A 217 5.57 -20.84 15.67
C LEU A 217 5.03 -22.22 15.22
N SER A 218 5.26 -22.58 13.94
CA SER A 218 4.84 -23.88 13.43
C SER A 218 5.51 -25.07 14.16
N LYS A 219 6.79 -24.93 14.55
CA LYS A 219 7.50 -25.94 15.34
C LYS A 219 6.93 -26.09 16.76
N SER A 220 6.34 -25.04 17.29
CA SER A 220 5.67 -25.06 18.61
C SER A 220 4.19 -25.47 18.53
N GLY A 221 3.73 -25.94 17.36
CA GLY A 221 2.35 -26.43 17.18
C GLY A 221 1.34 -25.36 16.80
N GLU A 222 1.76 -24.09 16.64
CA GLU A 222 0.84 -23.00 16.33
C GLU A 222 0.38 -23.03 14.86
N ARG A 223 -0.91 -22.80 14.62
CA ARG A 223 -1.49 -22.72 13.28
C ARG A 223 -1.22 -21.37 12.66
N CYS A 224 -0.10 -21.23 11.97
CA CYS A 224 0.30 -19.96 11.35
C CYS A 224 0.44 -20.05 9.82
N VAL A 225 0.23 -18.92 9.16
CA VAL A 225 0.52 -18.70 7.76
C VAL A 225 1.39 -17.46 7.59
N THR A 226 2.09 -17.36 6.45
CA THR A 226 2.94 -16.21 6.14
C THR A 226 2.45 -15.47 4.92
N VAL A 227 2.70 -14.14 4.88
CA VAL A 227 2.57 -13.33 3.68
C VAL A 227 3.77 -12.40 3.57
N GLU A 228 4.60 -12.59 2.53
CA GLU A 228 5.80 -11.79 2.28
C GLU A 228 6.07 -11.65 0.78
N GLY A 229 6.99 -10.72 0.41
CA GLY A 229 7.12 -10.25 -0.97
C GLY A 229 7.62 -11.27 -2.00
N ASP A 230 8.35 -12.34 -1.57
CA ASP A 230 8.88 -13.34 -2.50
C ASP A 230 7.90 -14.50 -2.76
N MET A 231 6.75 -14.51 -2.09
CA MET A 231 5.74 -15.54 -2.30
C MET A 231 5.07 -15.37 -3.68
N SER A 232 4.81 -16.52 -4.34
CA SER A 232 3.96 -16.49 -5.54
C SER A 232 2.54 -16.05 -5.17
N GLN A 233 1.83 -15.44 -6.14
CA GLN A 233 0.48 -14.94 -5.92
C GLN A 233 -0.47 -16.03 -5.39
N HIS A 234 -0.41 -17.22 -5.98
CA HIS A 234 -1.22 -18.37 -5.54
C HIS A 234 -0.98 -18.72 -4.06
N LYS A 235 0.29 -18.77 -3.61
CA LYS A 235 0.62 -19.04 -2.20
C LYS A 235 0.12 -17.94 -1.27
N ARG A 236 0.17 -16.67 -1.69
CA ARG A 236 -0.38 -15.54 -0.91
C ARG A 236 -1.89 -15.66 -0.74
N GLU A 237 -2.60 -15.95 -1.84
CA GLU A 237 -4.06 -16.14 -1.84
C GLU A 237 -4.49 -17.34 -0.99
N ASP A 238 -3.75 -18.45 -1.06
CA ASP A 238 -3.99 -19.62 -0.20
C ASP A 238 -3.78 -19.26 1.28
N SER A 239 -2.66 -18.61 1.63
CA SER A 239 -2.38 -18.16 2.99
C SER A 239 -3.51 -17.27 3.53
N MET A 240 -3.93 -16.29 2.75
CA MET A 240 -5.03 -15.38 3.13
C MET A 240 -6.36 -16.10 3.25
N THR A 241 -6.65 -17.04 2.35
CA THR A 241 -7.88 -17.85 2.40
C THR A 241 -7.93 -18.73 3.64
N ARG A 242 -6.80 -19.34 4.02
CA ARG A 242 -6.69 -20.13 5.24
C ARG A 242 -6.88 -19.26 6.48
N PHE A 243 -6.31 -18.06 6.51
CA PHE A 243 -6.46 -17.11 7.62
C PHE A 243 -7.91 -16.62 7.73
N ARG A 244 -8.53 -16.15 6.62
CA ARG A 244 -9.94 -15.70 6.62
C ARG A 244 -10.93 -16.78 7.06
N LYS A 245 -10.68 -18.04 6.72
CA LYS A 245 -11.52 -19.19 7.10
C LYS A 245 -11.19 -19.75 8.48
N SER A 246 -10.39 -19.05 9.29
CA SER A 246 -9.94 -19.48 10.62
C SER A 246 -9.28 -20.88 10.65
N LYS A 247 -8.73 -21.32 9.49
CA LYS A 247 -7.88 -22.50 9.42
C LYS A 247 -6.46 -22.25 9.94
N SER A 248 -6.12 -20.99 10.15
CA SER A 248 -4.90 -20.51 10.79
C SER A 248 -5.26 -19.36 11.70
N ASP A 249 -4.68 -19.35 12.90
CA ASP A 249 -4.97 -18.34 13.92
C ASP A 249 -3.99 -17.16 13.83
N ILE A 250 -2.82 -17.40 13.25
CA ILE A 250 -1.73 -16.43 13.20
C ILE A 250 -1.34 -16.15 11.76
N LEU A 251 -1.31 -14.85 11.42
CA LEU A 251 -0.73 -14.35 10.19
C LEU A 251 0.59 -13.65 10.49
N VAL A 252 1.71 -14.12 9.93
CA VAL A 252 3.00 -13.45 10.04
C VAL A 252 3.31 -12.75 8.72
N ALA A 253 3.52 -11.44 8.74
CA ALA A 253 3.63 -10.65 7.53
C ALA A 253 4.69 -9.54 7.61
N THR A 254 5.19 -9.12 6.43
CA THR A 254 5.90 -7.83 6.29
C THR A 254 4.91 -6.72 5.95
N ASP A 255 5.24 -5.47 6.27
CA ASP A 255 4.39 -4.31 5.95
C ASP A 255 4.01 -4.25 4.47
N VAL A 256 5.00 -4.32 3.59
CA VAL A 256 4.79 -4.27 2.13
C VAL A 256 3.84 -5.36 1.64
N ALA A 257 3.94 -6.54 2.22
CA ALA A 257 3.09 -7.66 1.81
C ALA A 257 1.70 -7.62 2.44
N ALA A 258 1.53 -6.99 3.59
CA ALA A 258 0.26 -6.85 4.29
C ALA A 258 -0.55 -5.62 3.83
N ARG A 259 0.11 -4.62 3.20
CA ARG A 259 -0.56 -3.45 2.63
C ARG A 259 -1.47 -3.86 1.48
N GLY A 260 -2.64 -3.23 1.40
CA GLY A 260 -3.64 -3.50 0.36
C GLY A 260 -4.28 -4.88 0.40
N ILE A 261 -3.97 -5.72 1.39
CA ILE A 261 -4.69 -6.97 1.60
C ILE A 261 -5.87 -6.69 2.53
N ASP A 262 -7.05 -7.16 2.10
CA ASP A 262 -8.21 -7.21 2.99
C ASP A 262 -7.97 -8.29 4.06
N ILE A 263 -7.38 -7.85 5.16
CA ILE A 263 -7.16 -8.68 6.34
C ILE A 263 -8.39 -8.52 7.23
N PRO A 264 -9.05 -9.62 7.60
CA PRO A 264 -10.18 -9.56 8.53
C PRO A 264 -9.74 -8.91 9.84
N GLN A 265 -10.70 -8.33 10.54
CA GLN A 265 -10.44 -7.78 11.87
C GLN A 265 -9.90 -8.87 12.79
N VAL A 266 -8.78 -8.57 13.45
CA VAL A 266 -8.14 -9.49 14.39
C VAL A 266 -8.27 -9.01 15.83
N ALA A 267 -8.21 -9.94 16.77
CA ALA A 267 -8.26 -9.64 18.19
C ALA A 267 -6.96 -8.94 18.68
N LEU A 268 -5.83 -9.23 18.01
CA LEU A 268 -4.53 -8.78 18.44
C LEU A 268 -3.60 -8.48 17.26
N VAL A 269 -2.89 -7.36 17.35
CA VAL A 269 -1.76 -7.02 16.49
C VAL A 269 -0.47 -7.08 17.32
N ILE A 270 0.54 -7.80 16.81
CA ILE A 270 1.87 -7.86 17.41
C ILE A 270 2.88 -7.23 16.45
N ASN A 271 3.45 -6.09 16.84
CA ASN A 271 4.62 -5.55 16.16
C ASN A 271 5.85 -6.27 16.71
N TYR A 272 6.29 -7.35 16.05
CA TYR A 272 7.52 -8.06 16.42
C TYR A 272 8.75 -7.17 16.25
N ASP A 273 8.72 -6.30 15.26
CA ASP A 273 9.68 -5.22 15.04
C ASP A 273 8.97 -3.87 15.06
N VAL A 274 9.65 -2.87 15.64
CA VAL A 274 9.21 -1.48 15.60
C VAL A 274 9.11 -1.05 14.13
N PRO A 275 8.03 -0.43 13.69
CA PRO A 275 7.93 0.13 12.35
C PRO A 275 8.88 1.33 12.21
N ASN A 276 9.32 1.62 11.01
CA ASN A 276 10.25 2.71 10.70
C ASN A 276 9.58 4.10 10.64
N GLN A 277 8.25 4.15 10.66
CA GLN A 277 7.45 5.37 10.57
C GLN A 277 6.19 5.22 11.45
N ASP A 278 5.71 6.33 12.00
CA ASP A 278 4.48 6.42 12.78
C ASP A 278 3.24 5.97 11.99
N MET A 279 3.15 6.37 10.72
CA MET A 279 2.04 5.98 9.85
C MET A 279 1.97 4.48 9.62
N VAL A 280 3.13 3.81 9.48
CA VAL A 280 3.18 2.35 9.38
C VAL A 280 2.66 1.71 10.66
N TYR A 281 2.97 2.31 11.83
CA TYR A 281 2.43 1.87 13.10
C TYR A 281 0.89 1.91 13.12
N PHE A 282 0.29 3.02 12.72
CA PHE A 282 -1.18 3.15 12.66
C PHE A 282 -1.81 2.18 11.66
N HIS A 283 -1.21 2.01 10.48
CA HIS A 283 -1.69 1.03 9.48
C HIS A 283 -1.65 -0.40 9.99
N ARG A 284 -0.67 -0.75 10.85
CA ARG A 284 -0.59 -2.07 11.49
C ARG A 284 -1.68 -2.22 12.55
N ILE A 285 -1.75 -1.32 13.52
CA ILE A 285 -2.71 -1.44 14.62
C ILE A 285 -4.16 -1.28 14.15
N GLY A 286 -4.41 -0.52 13.09
CA GLY A 286 -5.73 -0.41 12.44
C GLY A 286 -6.23 -1.72 11.80
N ARG A 287 -5.53 -2.85 11.96
CA ARG A 287 -6.05 -4.20 11.65
C ARG A 287 -6.88 -4.79 12.78
N THR A 288 -6.93 -4.13 13.92
CA THR A 288 -7.82 -4.46 15.04
C THR A 288 -8.78 -3.30 15.33
N ALA A 289 -9.74 -3.49 16.22
CA ALA A 289 -10.70 -2.47 16.69
C ALA A 289 -11.51 -1.74 15.60
N ARG A 290 -11.94 -2.44 14.55
CA ARG A 290 -12.82 -1.85 13.53
C ARG A 290 -14.29 -1.91 13.95
N ALA A 291 -15.11 -0.98 13.45
CA ALA A 291 -16.56 -0.95 13.67
C ALA A 291 -16.98 -0.96 15.15
N GLY A 292 -16.27 -0.26 16.03
CA GLY A 292 -16.60 -0.14 17.46
C GLY A 292 -16.20 -1.31 18.34
N ALA A 293 -15.52 -2.34 17.79
CA ALA A 293 -14.98 -3.44 18.60
C ALA A 293 -13.67 -3.03 19.30
N LYS A 294 -13.43 -3.56 20.49
CA LYS A 294 -12.16 -3.35 21.22
C LYS A 294 -11.06 -4.24 20.63
N GLY A 295 -9.86 -3.66 20.45
CA GLY A 295 -8.70 -4.34 19.94
C GLY A 295 -7.49 -4.25 20.87
N ARG A 296 -6.48 -5.06 20.61
CA ARG A 296 -5.20 -5.02 21.36
C ARG A 296 -4.02 -4.94 20.40
N ALA A 297 -3.02 -4.13 20.77
CA ALA A 297 -1.76 -4.04 20.05
C ALA A 297 -0.58 -4.12 21.03
N ILE A 298 0.43 -4.93 20.68
CA ILE A 298 1.67 -5.05 21.46
C ILE A 298 2.85 -4.81 20.55
N THR A 299 3.80 -3.97 21.00
CA THR A 299 5.04 -3.71 20.27
C THR A 299 6.24 -4.24 21.05
N LEU A 300 7.04 -5.12 20.42
CA LEU A 300 8.28 -5.64 20.98
C LEU A 300 9.46 -4.75 20.57
N VAL A 301 9.93 -3.94 21.49
CA VAL A 301 10.95 -2.93 21.26
C VAL A 301 12.33 -3.50 21.59
N SER A 302 13.20 -3.63 20.58
CA SER A 302 14.61 -3.97 20.82
C SER A 302 15.35 -2.80 21.46
N TYR A 303 16.40 -3.06 22.21
CA TYR A 303 17.26 -2.00 22.74
C TYR A 303 17.82 -1.05 21.66
N SER A 304 18.07 -1.60 20.47
CA SER A 304 18.52 -0.82 19.30
C SER A 304 17.45 0.08 18.70
N SER A 305 16.16 -0.23 18.88
CA SER A 305 15.02 0.49 18.29
C SER A 305 14.25 1.36 19.32
N VAL A 306 14.81 1.56 20.52
CA VAL A 306 14.17 2.42 21.54
C VAL A 306 14.04 3.86 21.06
N GLY A 307 15.04 4.37 20.32
CA GLY A 307 15.00 5.72 19.74
C GLY A 307 13.83 5.91 18.79
N GLU A 308 13.71 5.02 17.80
CA GLU A 308 12.60 5.00 16.81
C GLU A 308 11.24 4.86 17.51
N TRP A 309 11.15 3.97 18.50
CA TRP A 309 9.93 3.80 19.29
C TRP A 309 9.52 5.07 20.07
N ASN A 310 10.48 5.78 20.64
CA ASN A 310 10.22 7.03 21.35
C ASN A 310 9.68 8.12 20.41
N GLU A 311 10.16 8.21 19.17
CA GLU A 311 9.62 9.15 18.19
C GLU A 311 8.17 8.77 17.83
N ILE A 312 7.87 7.49 17.59
CA ILE A 312 6.48 7.03 17.35
C ILE A 312 5.59 7.39 18.54
N LYS A 313 6.03 7.15 19.79
CA LYS A 313 5.25 7.50 20.99
C LYS A 313 4.92 8.99 21.08
N LYS A 314 5.86 9.86 20.72
CA LYS A 314 5.64 11.31 20.75
C LYS A 314 4.58 11.75 19.72
N GLN A 315 4.61 11.13 18.53
CA GLN A 315 3.71 11.49 17.44
C GLN A 315 2.30 10.92 17.61
N THR A 316 2.18 9.76 18.28
CA THR A 316 0.89 9.09 18.46
C THR A 316 -0.02 9.73 19.52
N ASN A 317 0.54 10.52 20.43
CA ASN A 317 -0.18 11.19 21.54
C ASN A 317 -1.11 10.25 22.36
N VAL A 318 -0.89 8.92 22.29
CA VAL A 318 -1.75 7.89 22.92
C VAL A 318 -1.08 7.36 24.18
N LYS A 319 -1.88 7.18 25.22
CA LYS A 319 -1.40 6.54 26.47
C LYS A 319 -1.16 5.05 26.23
N MET A 320 0.09 4.64 26.15
CA MET A 320 0.51 3.25 25.98
C MET A 320 0.95 2.64 27.31
N THR A 321 0.60 1.37 27.53
CA THR A 321 1.01 0.65 28.74
C THR A 321 2.42 0.11 28.58
N ASP A 322 3.34 0.50 29.48
CA ASP A 322 4.66 -0.12 29.58
C ASP A 322 4.55 -1.47 30.32
N LEU A 323 4.77 -2.55 29.60
CA LEU A 323 4.71 -3.89 30.18
C LEU A 323 5.94 -4.20 31.04
N ASN A 324 7.06 -3.52 30.87
CA ASN A 324 8.23 -3.73 31.73
C ASN A 324 7.93 -3.25 33.14
N GLU A 325 7.30 -2.08 33.29
CA GLU A 325 6.86 -1.58 34.59
C GLU A 325 5.83 -2.53 35.22
N LYS A 326 4.83 -2.95 34.45
CA LYS A 326 3.75 -3.84 34.93
C LYS A 326 4.27 -5.21 35.37
N LEU A 327 5.33 -5.72 34.70
CA LEU A 327 5.93 -7.03 35.01
C LEU A 327 7.12 -6.93 35.97
N GLY A 328 7.48 -5.74 36.46
CA GLY A 328 8.61 -5.51 37.36
C GLY A 328 9.98 -5.79 36.70
N ILE A 329 10.06 -5.75 35.36
CA ILE A 329 11.28 -6.03 34.61
C ILE A 329 12.16 -4.78 34.56
N LYS A 330 13.29 -4.80 35.28
CA LYS A 330 14.27 -3.69 35.22
C LYS A 330 15.07 -3.73 33.92
N ILE A 331 14.90 -2.71 33.09
CA ILE A 331 15.63 -2.56 31.83
C ILE A 331 16.94 -1.83 32.11
N LYS A 332 18.07 -2.45 31.78
CA LYS A 332 19.37 -1.77 31.65
C LYS A 332 19.62 -1.54 30.17
N ILE A 333 19.18 -0.42 29.63
CA ILE A 333 19.51 -0.01 28.25
C ILE A 333 21.01 0.31 28.24
N PRO A 334 21.83 -0.36 27.42
CA PRO A 334 23.25 -0.02 27.29
C PRO A 334 23.38 1.40 26.75
N ASP A 335 24.20 2.23 27.40
CA ASP A 335 24.48 3.59 26.97
C ASP A 335 25.05 3.57 25.53
N PRO A 336 24.39 4.20 24.56
CA PRO A 336 24.86 4.21 23.16
C PRO A 336 26.23 4.86 23.00
N LEU A 337 26.65 5.72 23.93
CA LEU A 337 27.96 6.41 23.91
C LEU A 337 29.13 5.51 24.29
N LYS A 338 28.92 4.40 25.00
CA LYS A 338 30.00 3.48 25.38
C LYS A 338 30.47 2.52 24.27
N ARG A 339 29.78 2.45 23.13
CA ARG A 339 30.19 1.60 21.99
C ARG A 339 31.14 2.26 20.98
N GLN A 340 31.48 3.56 21.12
CA GLN A 340 32.34 4.27 20.16
C GLN A 340 33.86 4.13 20.45
N GLY A 341 34.27 3.35 21.46
CA GLY A 341 35.69 3.15 21.80
C GLY A 341 36.43 2.06 21.04
N GLY A 342 35.80 1.30 20.14
CA GLY A 342 36.40 0.10 19.57
C GLY A 342 36.38 -0.11 18.05
N MET A 343 35.83 0.82 17.25
CA MET A 343 35.74 0.62 15.79
C MET A 343 35.89 1.91 14.97
N ARG A 344 37.03 2.58 15.15
CA ARG A 344 37.48 3.64 14.23
C ARG A 344 38.58 3.14 13.32
N GLN A 345 38.40 2.09 12.54
CA GLN A 345 39.29 1.73 11.41
C GLN A 345 38.57 0.64 10.61
N HIS A 346 37.72 0.97 9.64
CA HIS A 346 37.41 0.21 8.41
C HIS A 346 36.23 0.75 7.64
N PHE A 347 36.03 2.09 7.61
CA PHE A 347 35.10 2.70 6.67
C PHE A 347 35.79 3.80 5.84
N ARG A 348 36.85 3.40 5.11
CA ARG A 348 37.32 4.15 3.94
C ARG A 348 37.55 3.14 2.84
N GLN A 349 36.86 3.33 1.72
CA GLN A 349 36.90 2.62 0.44
C GLN A 349 35.77 1.58 0.21
N SER A 350 34.62 2.07 -0.15
CA SER A 350 33.77 1.48 -1.19
C SER A 350 32.75 2.49 -1.74
N ASN A 351 33.22 3.69 -2.08
CA ASN A 351 32.51 4.60 -2.96
C ASN A 351 33.07 4.45 -4.37
N ARG A 352 32.70 3.37 -5.06
CA ARG A 352 32.87 3.29 -6.52
C ARG A 352 31.68 2.57 -7.13
N THR A 353 30.93 3.38 -7.92
CA THR A 353 30.08 2.97 -9.04
C THR A 353 28.76 2.25 -8.74
N ALA A 354 27.82 2.95 -8.13
CA ALA A 354 26.44 2.77 -8.51
C ALA A 354 26.09 3.84 -9.57
N LYS A 355 26.14 3.50 -10.84
CA LYS A 355 25.60 4.36 -11.90
C LYS A 355 24.09 4.45 -11.70
N PRO A 356 23.50 5.64 -11.63
CA PRO A 356 22.07 5.76 -11.35
C PRO A 356 21.26 5.20 -12.52
N PHE A 357 20.39 4.27 -12.23
CA PHE A 357 19.35 3.71 -13.11
C PHE A 357 18.44 4.81 -13.74
N TYR A 358 18.56 5.99 -13.23
CA TYR A 358 17.82 7.21 -13.60
C TYR A 358 18.05 7.69 -15.04
N LYS A 359 19.27 7.56 -15.58
CA LYS A 359 19.56 8.08 -16.94
C LYS A 359 18.86 7.32 -18.08
N LYS A 360 18.58 6.03 -17.93
CA LYS A 360 17.85 5.28 -18.97
C LYS A 360 16.34 5.59 -19.02
N ARG A 361 15.72 5.95 -17.87
CA ARG A 361 14.29 6.34 -17.83
C ARG A 361 14.04 7.74 -18.42
N VAL A 362 14.93 8.69 -18.22
CA VAL A 362 14.82 10.06 -18.77
C VAL A 362 14.90 10.05 -20.30
N ILE A 363 15.79 9.25 -20.88
CA ILE A 363 15.94 9.16 -22.36
C ILE A 363 14.68 8.57 -23.01
N ALA A 364 14.03 7.58 -22.40
CA ALA A 364 12.78 7.02 -22.91
C ALA A 364 11.61 8.03 -22.82
N ARG A 365 11.60 8.88 -21.80
CA ARG A 365 10.61 9.95 -21.60
C ARG A 365 10.74 11.03 -22.69
N ASP A 366 11.95 11.48 -23.00
CA ASP A 366 12.21 12.45 -24.04
C ASP A 366 11.89 11.94 -25.46
N GLN A 367 12.16 10.67 -25.75
CA GLN A 367 11.85 10.07 -27.05
C GLN A 367 10.33 9.91 -27.24
N TYR A 368 9.56 9.59 -26.18
CA TYR A 368 8.11 9.47 -26.27
C TYR A 368 7.44 10.84 -26.41
N ALA A 369 7.89 11.85 -25.67
CA ALA A 369 7.40 13.22 -25.78
C ALA A 369 7.69 13.84 -27.16
N ARG A 370 8.87 13.59 -27.75
CA ARG A 370 9.22 14.02 -29.11
C ARG A 370 8.36 13.36 -30.18
N ARG A 371 8.03 12.06 -30.05
CA ARG A 371 7.12 11.37 -30.96
C ARG A 371 5.69 11.94 -30.93
N LYS A 372 5.19 12.33 -29.74
CA LYS A 372 3.85 12.95 -29.59
C LYS A 372 3.83 14.35 -30.25
N LYS A 373 4.86 15.18 -30.08
CA LYS A 373 4.96 16.48 -30.73
C LYS A 373 5.01 16.35 -32.25
N ASN A 374 5.77 15.42 -32.79
CA ASN A 374 5.86 15.21 -34.23
C ASN A 374 4.55 14.68 -34.83
N SER A 375 3.78 13.82 -34.11
CA SER A 375 2.48 13.34 -34.59
C SER A 375 1.39 14.43 -34.63
N VAL A 376 1.47 15.42 -33.75
CA VAL A 376 0.57 16.58 -33.74
C VAL A 376 0.94 17.56 -34.86
N TYR A 377 2.23 17.71 -35.15
CA TYR A 377 2.70 18.59 -36.26
C TYR A 377 2.30 18.02 -37.62
N VAL A 378 2.44 16.72 -37.84
CA VAL A 378 2.04 16.04 -39.08
C VAL A 378 0.51 16.09 -39.29
N LYS A 379 -0.30 16.02 -38.23
CA LYS A 379 -1.77 16.19 -38.33
C LYS A 379 -2.17 17.64 -38.66
N ARG A 380 -1.45 18.64 -38.16
CA ARG A 380 -1.73 20.06 -38.49
C ARG A 380 -1.31 20.44 -39.93
N SER A 381 -0.21 19.89 -40.46
CA SER A 381 0.21 20.15 -41.84
C SER A 381 -0.73 19.51 -42.88
N ASN A 382 -1.30 18.35 -42.59
CA ASN A 382 -2.28 17.69 -43.49
C ASN A 382 -3.68 18.33 -43.42
N PHE A 383 -4.00 19.16 -42.44
CA PHE A 383 -5.27 19.88 -42.36
C PHE A 383 -5.23 21.22 -43.10
N SER A 384 -4.03 21.81 -43.28
CA SER A 384 -3.83 23.07 -44.03
C SER A 384 -3.77 22.84 -45.54
N GLN A 385 -3.46 21.64 -46.02
CA GLN A 385 -3.44 21.32 -47.47
C GLN A 385 -4.81 20.90 -48.04
N LYS A 386 -5.81 20.56 -47.20
CA LYS A 386 -7.17 20.21 -47.67
C LYS A 386 -8.15 21.39 -47.77
N LYS A 387 -7.70 22.65 -47.64
CA LYS A 387 -8.51 23.87 -47.78
C LYS A 387 -8.10 24.73 -49.01
N ARG A 388 -7.39 24.13 -49.96
CA ARG A 388 -7.19 24.75 -51.29
C ARG A 388 -7.54 23.69 -52.34
N TRP A 389 -8.82 23.60 -52.65
CA TRP A 389 -9.41 23.25 -53.93
C TRP A 389 -10.92 23.50 -53.83
#